data_7456f2797cf06636746ea9e214b4ad84
#
_entry.id   7456f2797cf06636746ea9e214b4ad84
#
_cell.length_a   1.000
_cell.length_b   1.000
_cell.length_c   1.000
_cell.angle_alpha   90.00
_cell.angle_beta   90.00
_cell.angle_gamma   90.00
#
_symmetry.space_group_name_H-M   'P 1'
#
loop_
_entity.id
_entity.type
_entity.pdbx_description
1 polymer ?
#
loop_
_entity_poly.entity_id
_entity_poly.type
_entity_poly.pdbx_seq_one_letter_code
_entity_poly.pdbx_strand_id
1 'polypeptide(L)'
;MSHYEERLDNDLTDVRNQVAEMADLVETATRNAMHALQTGNDKLASATIIADHAINRSMRHIDDLCHKFIALHLPTAGHLRMLSSIIRANIELERIGDYAVTICRESLQLSTPASGSMTHELERVGNETQLMLSQSIRAFNELNPEMAKATMIMEEQMENDLDIIYSELMANDDRDSVKNALAMFAVFTQLKRVADQAKNLCEETVFATTGDTKAPKIYNILFIDEDNSCQSQIAEAIARKN
;
A
#
# COMPACT_ATOMS: atom_id res chain seq x y z
N MET A 1 -24.96 29.40 -7.11
CA MET A 1 -24.19 28.85 -5.96
C MET A 1 -24.11 29.93 -4.90
N SER A 2 -24.33 29.59 -3.63
CA SER A 2 -24.14 30.60 -2.58
C SER A 2 -22.63 30.80 -2.37
N HIS A 3 -22.21 31.98 -1.90
CA HIS A 3 -20.80 32.26 -1.58
C HIS A 3 -20.20 31.25 -0.58
N TYR A 4 -21.06 30.64 0.24
CA TYR A 4 -20.67 29.58 1.16
C TYR A 4 -20.33 28.26 0.43
N GLU A 5 -21.16 27.84 -0.53
CA GLU A 5 -20.92 26.61 -1.34
C GLU A 5 -19.64 26.74 -2.17
N GLU A 6 -19.43 27.92 -2.78
CA GLU A 6 -18.20 28.17 -3.54
C GLU A 6 -16.93 28.07 -2.67
N ARG A 7 -16.98 28.60 -1.45
CA ARG A 7 -15.87 28.52 -0.50
C ARG A 7 -15.64 27.09 -0.04
N LEU A 8 -16.70 26.33 0.24
CA LEU A 8 -16.60 24.92 0.63
C LEU A 8 -15.96 24.10 -0.47
N ASP A 9 -16.38 24.26 -1.73
CA ASP A 9 -15.83 23.54 -2.88
C ASP A 9 -14.36 23.89 -3.13
N ASN A 10 -13.97 25.15 -2.95
CA ASN A 10 -12.58 25.59 -3.07
C ASN A 10 -11.70 24.96 -1.98
N ASP A 11 -12.11 25.03 -0.72
CA ASP A 11 -11.36 24.47 0.40
C ASP A 11 -11.23 22.93 0.27
N LEU A 12 -12.26 22.23 -0.23
CA LEU A 12 -12.19 20.79 -0.49
C LEU A 12 -11.24 20.47 -1.66
N THR A 13 -11.26 21.31 -2.69
CA THR A 13 -10.35 21.18 -3.83
C THR A 13 -8.90 21.36 -3.39
N ASP A 14 -8.62 22.31 -2.52
CA ASP A 14 -7.28 22.53 -1.96
C ASP A 14 -6.79 21.30 -1.18
N VAL A 15 -7.64 20.71 -0.33
CA VAL A 15 -7.29 19.46 0.39
C VAL A 15 -6.95 18.35 -0.60
N ARG A 16 -7.76 18.15 -1.65
CA ARG A 16 -7.52 17.12 -2.66
C ARG A 16 -6.24 17.35 -3.46
N ASN A 17 -5.92 18.59 -3.77
CA ASN A 17 -4.66 18.93 -4.44
C ASN A 17 -3.45 18.58 -3.58
N GLN A 18 -3.51 18.83 -2.27
CA GLN A 18 -2.42 18.46 -1.35
C GLN A 18 -2.24 16.94 -1.24
N VAL A 19 -3.33 16.16 -1.30
CA VAL A 19 -3.25 14.69 -1.37
C VAL A 19 -2.60 14.25 -2.68
N ALA A 20 -2.95 14.84 -3.82
CA ALA A 20 -2.34 14.52 -5.10
C ALA A 20 -0.83 14.84 -5.12
N GLU A 21 -0.41 15.99 -4.57
CA GLU A 21 1.00 16.35 -4.43
C GLU A 21 1.77 15.35 -3.54
N MET A 22 1.17 14.92 -2.43
CA MET A 22 1.77 13.89 -1.56
C MET A 22 1.88 12.55 -2.28
N ALA A 23 0.87 12.14 -3.05
CA ALA A 23 0.87 10.93 -3.83
C ALA A 23 1.99 10.90 -4.87
N ASP A 24 2.27 12.03 -5.55
CA ASP A 24 3.38 12.17 -6.49
C ASP A 24 4.75 11.98 -5.80
N LEU A 25 4.90 12.49 -4.56
CA LEU A 25 6.10 12.28 -3.75
C LEU A 25 6.28 10.78 -3.42
N VAL A 26 5.21 10.11 -3.05
CA VAL A 26 5.20 8.67 -2.70
C VAL A 26 5.51 7.79 -3.90
N GLU A 27 4.90 8.05 -5.07
CA GLU A 27 5.24 7.36 -6.32
C GLU A 27 6.71 7.54 -6.69
N THR A 28 7.22 8.76 -6.55
CA THR A 28 8.62 9.08 -6.83
C THR A 28 9.56 8.35 -5.87
N ALA A 29 9.24 8.32 -4.56
CA ALA A 29 10.03 7.62 -3.55
C ALA A 29 10.08 6.11 -3.84
N THR A 30 8.94 5.48 -4.16
CA THR A 30 8.86 4.05 -4.48
C THR A 30 9.66 3.72 -5.75
N ARG A 31 9.52 4.53 -6.81
CA ARG A 31 10.28 4.38 -8.06
C ARG A 31 11.79 4.51 -7.83
N ASN A 32 12.20 5.50 -7.06
CA ASN A 32 13.60 5.74 -6.74
C ASN A 32 14.18 4.61 -5.88
N ALA A 33 13.43 4.08 -4.93
CA ALA A 33 13.84 2.95 -4.10
C ALA A 33 14.09 1.70 -4.96
N MET A 34 13.20 1.38 -5.89
CA MET A 34 13.37 0.27 -6.82
C MET A 34 14.56 0.48 -7.75
N HIS A 35 14.72 1.68 -8.29
CA HIS A 35 15.86 1.99 -9.16
C HIS A 35 17.19 1.93 -8.41
N ALA A 36 17.26 2.45 -7.18
CA ALA A 36 18.46 2.36 -6.34
C ALA A 36 18.84 0.91 -6.06
N LEU A 37 17.86 0.07 -5.71
CA LEU A 37 18.04 -1.36 -5.44
C LEU A 37 18.56 -2.13 -6.67
N GLN A 38 17.97 -1.90 -7.85
CA GLN A 38 18.34 -2.58 -9.09
C GLN A 38 19.74 -2.18 -9.60
N THR A 39 20.11 -0.92 -9.40
CA THR A 39 21.38 -0.37 -9.92
C THR A 39 22.50 -0.30 -8.89
N GLY A 40 22.25 -0.60 -7.62
CA GLY A 40 23.21 -0.39 -6.53
C GLY A 40 23.55 1.09 -6.32
N ASN A 41 22.60 2.00 -6.55
CA ASN A 41 22.86 3.44 -6.45
C ASN A 41 22.64 3.95 -5.02
N ASP A 42 23.68 3.85 -4.19
CA ASP A 42 23.66 4.26 -2.77
C ASP A 42 23.33 5.77 -2.59
N LYS A 43 23.73 6.60 -3.55
CA LYS A 43 23.42 8.05 -3.48
C LYS A 43 21.93 8.29 -3.66
N LEU A 44 21.30 7.59 -4.60
CA LEU A 44 19.86 7.68 -4.82
C LEU A 44 19.09 7.12 -3.63
N ALA A 45 19.51 5.97 -3.09
CA ALA A 45 18.92 5.39 -1.88
C ALA A 45 18.97 6.36 -0.70
N SER A 46 20.14 6.94 -0.42
CA SER A 46 20.32 7.92 0.67
C SER A 46 19.50 9.20 0.45
N ALA A 47 19.43 9.70 -0.78
CA ALA A 47 18.62 10.87 -1.12
C ALA A 47 17.12 10.61 -0.93
N THR A 48 16.63 9.41 -1.30
CA THR A 48 15.25 9.00 -1.13
C THR A 48 14.87 8.89 0.36
N ILE A 49 15.75 8.31 1.19
CA ILE A 49 15.56 8.27 2.65
C ILE A 49 15.39 9.67 3.24
N ILE A 50 16.21 10.63 2.81
CA ILE A 50 16.14 12.02 3.30
C ILE A 50 14.85 12.71 2.80
N ALA A 51 14.45 12.44 1.56
CA ALA A 51 13.28 13.05 0.93
C ALA A 51 11.95 12.67 1.63
N ASP A 52 11.91 11.58 2.39
CA ASP A 52 10.75 11.13 3.17
C ASP A 52 10.23 12.19 4.14
N HIS A 53 11.08 13.07 4.64
CA HIS A 53 10.66 14.22 5.44
C HIS A 53 9.60 15.11 4.75
N ALA A 54 9.58 15.14 3.42
CA ALA A 54 8.55 15.89 2.68
C ALA A 54 7.19 15.19 2.77
N ILE A 55 7.16 13.86 2.62
CA ILE A 55 5.94 13.03 2.75
C ILE A 55 5.35 13.21 4.16
N ASN A 56 6.19 13.06 5.18
CA ASN A 56 5.79 13.22 6.60
C ASN A 56 5.24 14.62 6.92
N ARG A 57 5.74 15.68 6.27
CA ARG A 57 5.20 17.05 6.41
C ARG A 57 3.87 17.20 5.71
N SER A 58 3.76 16.66 4.48
CA SER A 58 2.52 16.69 3.71
C SER A 58 1.39 15.97 4.45
N MET A 59 1.69 14.80 5.03
CA MET A 59 0.74 14.03 5.85
C MET A 59 0.14 14.88 6.98
N ARG A 60 0.98 15.54 7.78
CA ARG A 60 0.51 16.40 8.88
C ARG A 60 -0.27 17.62 8.38
N HIS A 61 0.17 18.20 7.27
CA HIS A 61 -0.51 19.35 6.68
C HIS A 61 -1.91 19.00 6.17
N ILE A 62 -2.05 17.87 5.48
CA ILE A 62 -3.34 17.37 4.99
C ILE A 62 -4.28 17.08 6.17
N ASP A 63 -3.79 16.48 7.24
CA ASP A 63 -4.55 16.19 8.44
C ASP A 63 -5.08 17.48 9.08
N ASP A 64 -4.22 18.49 9.24
CA ASP A 64 -4.62 19.82 9.72
C ASP A 64 -5.68 20.49 8.83
N LEU A 65 -5.53 20.38 7.49
CA LEU A 65 -6.52 20.93 6.54
C LEU A 65 -7.87 20.23 6.67
N CYS A 66 -7.90 18.90 6.80
CA CYS A 66 -9.11 18.13 7.00
C CYS A 66 -9.83 18.54 8.30
N HIS A 67 -9.13 18.65 9.41
CA HIS A 67 -9.69 19.09 10.69
C HIS A 67 -10.21 20.52 10.62
N LYS A 68 -9.46 21.42 9.99
CA LYS A 68 -9.88 22.80 9.76
C LYS A 68 -11.15 22.88 8.91
N PHE A 69 -11.22 22.08 7.84
CA PHE A 69 -12.41 22.02 6.98
C PHE A 69 -13.65 21.59 7.77
N ILE A 70 -13.55 20.52 8.56
CA ILE A 70 -14.65 20.02 9.39
C ILE A 70 -15.12 21.10 10.38
N ALA A 71 -14.19 21.79 11.03
CA ALA A 71 -14.49 22.83 12.02
C ALA A 71 -15.16 24.05 11.42
N LEU A 72 -14.80 24.43 10.18
CA LEU A 72 -15.31 25.65 9.53
C LEU A 72 -16.63 25.45 8.78
N HIS A 73 -16.82 24.28 8.14
CA HIS A 73 -17.89 24.09 7.18
C HIS A 73 -19.04 23.23 7.69
N LEU A 74 -18.90 22.50 8.82
CA LEU A 74 -19.92 21.56 9.32
C LEU A 74 -20.48 20.70 8.17
N PRO A 75 -19.62 19.89 7.50
CA PRO A 75 -19.92 19.32 6.21
C PRO A 75 -21.11 18.35 6.23
N THR A 76 -21.82 18.25 5.10
CA THR A 76 -22.87 17.25 4.87
C THR A 76 -22.28 15.83 4.83
N ALA A 77 -23.14 14.81 4.88
CA ALA A 77 -22.74 13.41 4.89
C ALA A 77 -21.77 13.04 3.74
N GLY A 78 -21.98 13.58 2.53
CA GLY A 78 -21.10 13.32 1.38
C GLY A 78 -19.70 13.90 1.54
N HIS A 79 -19.60 15.16 1.96
CA HIS A 79 -18.31 15.81 2.22
C HIS A 79 -17.59 15.20 3.40
N LEU A 80 -18.31 14.83 4.48
CA LEU A 80 -17.72 14.16 5.63
C LEU A 80 -17.15 12.79 5.26
N ARG A 81 -17.85 12.04 4.39
CA ARG A 81 -17.37 10.76 3.87
C ARG A 81 -16.08 10.93 3.06
N MET A 82 -16.05 11.94 2.17
CA MET A 82 -14.85 12.26 1.39
C MET A 82 -13.67 12.62 2.29
N LEU A 83 -13.84 13.48 3.29
CA LEU A 83 -12.78 13.84 4.23
C LEU A 83 -12.30 12.66 5.06
N SER A 84 -13.23 11.79 5.48
CA SER A 84 -12.88 10.55 6.18
C SER A 84 -12.01 9.64 5.31
N SER A 85 -12.33 9.52 4.01
CA SER A 85 -11.49 8.76 3.06
C SER A 85 -10.14 9.43 2.83
N ILE A 86 -10.10 10.76 2.73
CA ILE A 86 -8.83 11.51 2.60
C ILE A 86 -7.93 11.28 3.81
N ILE A 87 -8.44 11.36 5.03
CA ILE A 87 -7.65 11.13 6.26
C ILE A 87 -7.07 9.71 6.25
N ARG A 88 -7.83 8.69 5.86
CA ARG A 88 -7.33 7.31 5.77
C ARG A 88 -6.33 7.14 4.63
N ALA A 89 -6.64 7.65 3.44
CA ALA A 89 -5.73 7.64 2.30
C ALA A 89 -4.39 8.31 2.61
N ASN A 90 -4.41 9.41 3.37
CA ASN A 90 -3.22 10.13 3.83
C ASN A 90 -2.29 9.24 4.67
N ILE A 91 -2.87 8.42 5.57
CA ILE A 91 -2.12 7.45 6.38
C ILE A 91 -1.54 6.34 5.49
N GLU A 92 -2.30 5.82 4.52
CA GLU A 92 -1.83 4.77 3.63
C GLU A 92 -0.67 5.27 2.75
N LEU A 93 -0.73 6.50 2.25
CA LEU A 93 0.32 7.12 1.45
C LEU A 93 1.62 7.30 2.27
N GLU A 94 1.54 7.75 3.51
CA GLU A 94 2.71 7.87 4.40
C GLU A 94 3.36 6.51 4.64
N ARG A 95 2.58 5.46 4.92
CA ARG A 95 3.11 4.10 5.08
C ARG A 95 3.84 3.61 3.84
N ILE A 96 3.33 3.89 2.64
CA ILE A 96 4.03 3.55 1.39
C ILE A 96 5.38 4.26 1.32
N GLY A 97 5.46 5.53 1.72
CA GLY A 97 6.72 6.26 1.85
C GLY A 97 7.71 5.58 2.80
N ASP A 98 7.26 5.15 3.97
CA ASP A 98 8.05 4.41 4.95
C ASP A 98 8.58 3.06 4.39
N TYR A 99 7.76 2.37 3.57
CA TYR A 99 8.20 1.13 2.92
C TYR A 99 9.27 1.40 1.84
N ALA A 100 9.14 2.48 1.08
CA ALA A 100 10.18 2.91 0.14
C ALA A 100 11.51 3.23 0.85
N VAL A 101 11.45 3.90 2.00
CA VAL A 101 12.63 4.14 2.86
C VAL A 101 13.26 2.82 3.32
N THR A 102 12.44 1.85 3.71
CA THR A 102 12.94 0.52 4.14
C THR A 102 13.61 -0.21 2.99
N ILE A 103 13.04 -0.21 1.78
CA ILE A 103 13.66 -0.78 0.58
C ILE A 103 15.02 -0.12 0.32
N CYS A 104 15.12 1.21 0.44
CA CYS A 104 16.39 1.92 0.29
C CYS A 104 17.42 1.49 1.35
N ARG A 105 17.01 1.29 2.60
CA ARG A 105 17.91 0.82 3.68
C ARG A 105 18.42 -0.59 3.41
N GLU A 106 17.58 -1.49 2.95
CA GLU A 106 17.98 -2.84 2.55
C GLU A 106 18.93 -2.82 1.34
N SER A 107 18.66 -1.96 0.35
CA SER A 107 19.57 -1.74 -0.79
C SER A 107 20.99 -1.36 -0.36
N LEU A 108 21.13 -0.47 0.63
CA LEU A 108 22.43 -0.07 1.18
C LEU A 108 23.17 -1.18 1.95
N GLN A 109 22.46 -2.26 2.35
CA GLN A 109 23.05 -3.39 3.04
C GLN A 109 23.52 -4.51 2.10
N LEU A 110 23.05 -4.52 0.86
CA LEU A 110 23.45 -5.51 -0.14
C LEU A 110 24.92 -5.32 -0.52
N SER A 111 25.67 -6.40 -0.49
CA SER A 111 27.09 -6.39 -0.89
C SER A 111 27.26 -6.28 -2.41
N THR A 112 26.28 -6.77 -3.15
CA THR A 112 26.17 -6.72 -4.61
C THR A 112 24.70 -6.60 -5.00
N PRO A 113 24.38 -5.92 -6.11
CA PRO A 113 23.02 -5.91 -6.66
C PRO A 113 22.49 -7.33 -6.87
N ALA A 114 21.17 -7.48 -6.84
CA ALA A 114 20.54 -8.77 -7.17
C ALA A 114 21.04 -9.28 -8.52
N SER A 115 21.23 -10.61 -8.64
CA SER A 115 21.76 -11.23 -9.85
C SER A 115 20.97 -12.49 -10.21
N GLY A 116 21.04 -12.90 -11.48
CA GLY A 116 20.39 -14.12 -11.98
C GLY A 116 18.86 -14.03 -12.02
N SER A 117 18.18 -15.13 -11.68
CA SER A 117 16.70 -15.22 -11.69
C SER A 117 16.04 -14.19 -10.77
N MET A 118 16.68 -13.89 -9.64
CA MET A 118 16.16 -12.94 -8.65
C MET A 118 16.02 -11.51 -9.19
N THR A 119 16.89 -11.09 -10.13
CA THR A 119 16.76 -9.79 -10.78
C THR A 119 15.46 -9.70 -11.59
N HIS A 120 15.11 -10.74 -12.33
CA HIS A 120 13.88 -10.78 -13.12
C HIS A 120 12.64 -10.75 -12.24
N GLU A 121 12.63 -11.50 -11.14
CA GLU A 121 11.51 -11.50 -10.20
C GLU A 121 11.37 -10.13 -9.51
N LEU A 122 12.48 -9.51 -9.13
CA LEU A 122 12.48 -8.16 -8.57
C LEU A 122 11.94 -7.11 -9.54
N GLU A 123 12.35 -7.18 -10.81
CA GLU A 123 11.83 -6.28 -11.85
C GLU A 123 10.33 -6.50 -12.08
N ARG A 124 9.89 -7.74 -12.16
CA ARG A 124 8.49 -8.10 -12.38
C ARG A 124 7.62 -7.59 -11.23
N VAL A 125 7.88 -8.02 -10.00
CA VAL A 125 7.11 -7.65 -8.81
C VAL A 125 7.18 -6.14 -8.56
N GLY A 126 8.34 -5.52 -8.74
CA GLY A 126 8.52 -4.08 -8.62
C GLY A 126 7.67 -3.29 -9.61
N ASN A 127 7.63 -3.71 -10.87
CA ASN A 127 6.82 -3.07 -11.91
C ASN A 127 5.32 -3.26 -11.64
N GLU A 128 4.88 -4.44 -11.23
CA GLU A 128 3.49 -4.72 -10.88
C GLU A 128 3.05 -3.88 -9.67
N THR A 129 3.88 -3.80 -8.63
CA THR A 129 3.63 -2.95 -7.46
C THR A 129 3.52 -1.48 -7.85
N GLN A 130 4.43 -0.98 -8.69
CA GLN A 130 4.42 0.40 -9.16
C GLN A 130 3.18 0.71 -10.01
N LEU A 131 2.78 -0.22 -10.88
CA LEU A 131 1.56 -0.10 -11.68
C LEU A 131 0.32 -0.05 -10.80
N MET A 132 0.22 -0.95 -9.83
CA MET A 132 -0.90 -1.00 -8.89
C MET A 132 -0.99 0.28 -8.05
N LEU A 133 0.14 0.79 -7.55
CA LEU A 133 0.20 2.05 -6.83
C LEU A 133 -0.27 3.22 -7.69
N SER A 134 0.25 3.35 -8.90
CA SER A 134 -0.13 4.42 -9.83
C SER A 134 -1.62 4.38 -10.17
N GLN A 135 -2.18 3.20 -10.42
CA GLN A 135 -3.61 3.05 -10.70
C GLN A 135 -4.48 3.36 -9.49
N SER A 136 -4.06 2.98 -8.28
CA SER A 136 -4.80 3.27 -7.05
C SER A 136 -4.83 4.78 -6.73
N ILE A 137 -3.70 5.47 -6.89
CA ILE A 137 -3.58 6.93 -6.75
C ILE A 137 -4.48 7.63 -7.78
N ARG A 138 -4.40 7.19 -9.02
CA ARG A 138 -5.24 7.75 -10.09
C ARG A 138 -6.72 7.54 -9.82
N ALA A 139 -7.12 6.33 -9.41
CA ALA A 139 -8.51 6.02 -9.06
C ALA A 139 -9.03 6.94 -7.93
N PHE A 140 -8.19 7.21 -6.92
CA PHE A 140 -8.54 8.10 -5.82
C PHE A 140 -8.66 9.56 -6.28
N ASN A 141 -7.72 10.06 -7.04
CA ASN A 141 -7.71 11.44 -7.54
C ASN A 141 -8.89 11.72 -8.50
N GLU A 142 -9.22 10.76 -9.37
CA GLU A 142 -10.33 10.84 -10.32
C GLU A 142 -11.69 10.45 -9.72
N LEU A 143 -11.72 9.95 -8.46
CA LEU A 143 -12.91 9.39 -7.82
C LEU A 143 -13.57 8.30 -8.69
N ASN A 144 -12.77 7.39 -9.20
CA ASN A 144 -13.18 6.35 -10.13
C ASN A 144 -13.28 4.97 -9.43
N PRO A 145 -14.47 4.57 -8.96
CA PRO A 145 -14.66 3.32 -8.23
C PRO A 145 -14.47 2.08 -9.11
N GLU A 146 -14.70 2.17 -10.43
CA GLU A 146 -14.52 1.04 -11.32
C GLU A 146 -13.02 0.74 -11.55
N MET A 147 -12.21 1.78 -11.71
CA MET A 147 -10.75 1.63 -11.74
C MET A 147 -10.23 1.08 -10.42
N ALA A 148 -10.72 1.57 -9.28
CA ALA A 148 -10.35 1.07 -7.97
C ALA A 148 -10.65 -0.43 -7.82
N LYS A 149 -11.86 -0.88 -8.19
CA LYS A 149 -12.22 -2.30 -8.13
C LYS A 149 -11.36 -3.17 -9.03
N ALA A 150 -11.06 -2.71 -10.26
CA ALA A 150 -10.18 -3.44 -11.17
C ALA A 150 -8.74 -3.56 -10.61
N THR A 151 -8.24 -2.50 -9.99
CA THR A 151 -6.89 -2.48 -9.39
C THR A 151 -6.78 -3.41 -8.19
N MET A 152 -7.84 -3.55 -7.37
CA MET A 152 -7.83 -4.47 -6.21
C MET A 152 -7.60 -5.94 -6.59
N ILE A 153 -8.00 -6.36 -7.79
CA ILE A 153 -7.81 -7.74 -8.26
C ILE A 153 -6.32 -8.07 -8.47
N MET A 154 -5.50 -7.08 -8.78
CA MET A 154 -4.05 -7.27 -9.01
C MET A 154 -3.32 -7.75 -7.75
N GLU A 155 -3.77 -7.35 -6.57
CA GLU A 155 -3.12 -7.74 -5.30
C GLU A 155 -3.24 -9.24 -5.02
N GLU A 156 -4.36 -9.86 -5.34
CA GLU A 156 -4.55 -11.31 -5.15
C GLU A 156 -3.60 -12.14 -6.02
N GLN A 157 -3.27 -11.67 -7.21
CA GLN A 157 -2.29 -12.32 -8.10
C GLN A 157 -0.87 -12.21 -7.54
N MET A 158 -0.50 -11.03 -7.05
CA MET A 158 0.81 -10.76 -6.46
C MET A 158 1.08 -11.60 -5.19
N GLU A 159 0.07 -11.86 -4.36
CA GLU A 159 0.22 -12.68 -3.15
C GLU A 159 0.69 -14.10 -3.49
N ASN A 160 0.09 -14.73 -4.51
CA ASN A 160 0.47 -16.06 -4.97
C ASN A 160 1.91 -16.11 -5.53
N ASP A 161 2.32 -15.07 -6.25
CA ASP A 161 3.66 -14.98 -6.83
C ASP A 161 4.75 -14.83 -5.76
N LEU A 162 4.49 -14.09 -4.70
CA LEU A 162 5.44 -13.92 -3.60
C LEU A 162 5.71 -15.21 -2.82
N ASP A 163 4.72 -16.09 -2.67
CA ASP A 163 4.90 -17.39 -2.00
C ASP A 163 5.89 -18.29 -2.76
N ILE A 164 5.89 -18.22 -4.10
CA ILE A 164 6.85 -18.93 -4.95
C ILE A 164 8.26 -18.36 -4.75
N ILE A 165 8.40 -17.03 -4.80
CA ILE A 165 9.69 -16.34 -4.61
C ILE A 165 10.29 -16.64 -3.23
N TYR A 166 9.47 -16.64 -2.18
CA TYR A 166 9.93 -16.99 -0.83
C TYR A 166 10.47 -18.43 -0.75
N SER A 167 9.80 -19.36 -1.43
CA SER A 167 10.26 -20.74 -1.49
C SER A 167 11.62 -20.87 -2.21
N GLU A 168 11.84 -20.13 -3.28
CA GLU A 168 13.10 -20.09 -4.02
C GLU A 168 14.25 -19.46 -3.20
N LEU A 169 13.96 -18.34 -2.48
CA LEU A 169 14.93 -17.70 -1.60
C LEU A 169 15.42 -18.63 -0.48
N MET A 170 14.53 -19.44 0.08
CA MET A 170 14.84 -20.37 1.16
C MET A 170 15.59 -21.63 0.71
N ALA A 171 15.58 -21.97 -0.58
CA ALA A 171 16.27 -23.11 -1.14
C ALA A 171 17.79 -22.88 -1.36
N ASN A 172 18.31 -21.67 -1.15
CA ASN A 172 19.69 -21.30 -1.40
C ASN A 172 20.58 -21.49 -0.16
N ASP A 173 21.60 -22.38 -0.23
CA ASP A 173 22.38 -22.89 0.92
C ASP A 173 23.73 -22.17 1.16
N ASP A 174 24.08 -21.12 0.41
CA ASP A 174 25.39 -20.43 0.49
C ASP A 174 25.38 -19.29 1.54
N ARG A 175 26.38 -19.26 2.44
CA ARG A 175 26.43 -18.33 3.59
C ARG A 175 26.52 -16.85 3.21
N ASP A 176 27.23 -16.49 2.14
CA ASP A 176 27.25 -15.11 1.63
C ASP A 176 25.92 -14.76 0.94
N SER A 177 25.22 -15.80 0.47
CA SER A 177 23.85 -15.73 -0.06
C SER A 177 22.81 -15.47 1.03
N VAL A 178 23.00 -15.93 2.28
CA VAL A 178 21.99 -15.79 3.35
C VAL A 178 21.70 -14.32 3.70
N LYS A 179 22.73 -13.48 3.80
CA LYS A 179 22.53 -12.04 4.08
C LYS A 179 21.76 -11.36 2.95
N ASN A 180 22.15 -11.64 1.71
CA ASN A 180 21.47 -11.09 0.54
C ASN A 180 20.05 -11.65 0.40
N ALA A 181 19.83 -12.93 0.70
CA ALA A 181 18.50 -13.55 0.70
C ALA A 181 17.58 -12.92 1.75
N LEU A 182 18.07 -12.63 2.95
CA LEU A 182 17.29 -11.94 3.99
C LEU A 182 16.94 -10.50 3.60
N ALA A 183 17.88 -9.75 3.00
CA ALA A 183 17.61 -8.41 2.51
C ALA A 183 16.57 -8.43 1.36
N MET A 184 16.68 -9.38 0.44
CA MET A 184 15.70 -9.57 -0.64
C MET A 184 14.33 -9.98 -0.11
N PHE A 185 14.29 -10.89 0.88
CA PHE A 185 13.04 -11.24 1.57
C PHE A 185 12.39 -10.01 2.21
N ALA A 186 13.17 -9.15 2.87
CA ALA A 186 12.68 -7.90 3.42
C ALA A 186 12.13 -6.99 2.32
N VAL A 187 12.84 -6.84 1.19
CA VAL A 187 12.38 -6.03 0.04
C VAL A 187 11.05 -6.54 -0.51
N PHE A 188 10.92 -7.83 -0.82
CA PHE A 188 9.66 -8.40 -1.33
C PHE A 188 8.51 -8.23 -0.33
N THR A 189 8.81 -8.36 0.99
CA THR A 189 7.84 -8.07 2.03
C THR A 189 7.38 -6.60 2.00
N GLN A 190 8.28 -5.64 1.76
CA GLN A 190 7.88 -4.23 1.62
C GLN A 190 7.06 -4.00 0.35
N LEU A 191 7.42 -4.64 -0.78
CA LEU A 191 6.64 -4.54 -2.02
C LEU A 191 5.21 -5.07 -1.83
N LYS A 192 5.06 -6.21 -1.15
CA LYS A 192 3.73 -6.71 -0.75
C LYS A 192 2.96 -5.67 0.06
N ARG A 193 3.60 -5.07 1.07
CA ARG A 193 2.95 -4.04 1.90
C ARG A 193 2.55 -2.81 1.09
N VAL A 194 3.35 -2.39 0.10
CA VAL A 194 2.96 -1.30 -0.81
C VAL A 194 1.70 -1.68 -1.57
N ALA A 195 1.60 -2.91 -2.08
CA ALA A 195 0.40 -3.41 -2.77
C ALA A 195 -0.83 -3.46 -1.83
N ASP A 196 -0.66 -3.92 -0.58
CA ASP A 196 -1.71 -3.91 0.44
C ASP A 196 -2.25 -2.48 0.69
N GLN A 197 -1.35 -1.48 0.81
CA GLN A 197 -1.78 -0.09 0.99
C GLN A 197 -2.43 0.49 -0.28
N ALA A 198 -1.94 0.13 -1.47
CA ALA A 198 -2.56 0.51 -2.73
C ALA A 198 -4.00 -0.04 -2.84
N LYS A 199 -4.23 -1.29 -2.38
CA LYS A 199 -5.58 -1.87 -2.25
C LYS A 199 -6.44 -1.08 -1.26
N ASN A 200 -5.90 -0.74 -0.08
CA ASN A 200 -6.62 0.08 0.90
C ASN A 200 -7.03 1.44 0.31
N LEU A 201 -6.14 2.07 -0.48
CA LEU A 201 -6.44 3.33 -1.17
C LEU A 201 -7.60 3.15 -2.18
N CYS A 202 -7.66 2.03 -2.88
CA CYS A 202 -8.79 1.68 -3.74
C CYS A 202 -10.09 1.49 -2.94
N GLU A 203 -10.05 0.84 -1.78
CA GLU A 203 -11.20 0.67 -0.89
C GLU A 203 -11.72 2.04 -0.40
N GLU A 204 -10.81 2.99 -0.07
CA GLU A 204 -11.18 4.36 0.27
C GLU A 204 -11.80 5.12 -0.90
N THR A 205 -11.36 4.85 -2.14
CA THR A 205 -11.97 5.41 -3.35
C THR A 205 -13.41 4.95 -3.51
N VAL A 206 -13.67 3.65 -3.33
CA VAL A 206 -15.03 3.08 -3.39
C VAL A 206 -15.89 3.68 -2.28
N PHE A 207 -15.40 3.72 -1.04
CA PHE A 207 -16.13 4.30 0.08
C PHE A 207 -16.43 5.79 -0.13
N ALA A 208 -15.48 6.58 -0.60
CA ALA A 208 -15.68 8.02 -0.86
C ALA A 208 -16.82 8.27 -1.86
N THR A 209 -16.91 7.44 -2.90
CA THR A 209 -17.83 7.62 -4.03
C THR A 209 -19.20 6.98 -3.79
N THR A 210 -19.24 5.73 -3.34
CA THR A 210 -20.49 4.96 -3.20
C THR A 210 -21.02 4.92 -1.77
N GLY A 211 -20.14 5.04 -0.77
CA GLY A 211 -20.44 4.82 0.65
C GLY A 211 -20.37 3.35 1.05
N ASP A 212 -20.01 2.45 0.14
CA ASP A 212 -19.84 1.03 0.45
C ASP A 212 -18.59 0.83 1.30
N THR A 213 -18.75 0.11 2.39
CA THR A 213 -17.65 -0.26 3.28
C THR A 213 -17.11 -1.65 2.90
N LYS A 214 -15.86 -1.91 3.28
CA LYS A 214 -15.24 -3.23 3.14
C LYS A 214 -16.14 -4.31 3.73
N ALA A 215 -16.37 -5.38 2.97
CA ALA A 215 -17.08 -6.54 3.49
C ALA A 215 -16.33 -7.13 4.70
N PRO A 216 -17.04 -7.59 5.74
CA PRO A 216 -16.37 -8.22 6.87
C PRO A 216 -15.58 -9.45 6.40
N LYS A 217 -14.37 -9.62 6.93
CA LYS A 217 -13.57 -10.81 6.63
C LYS A 217 -14.31 -12.07 7.10
N ILE A 218 -14.58 -12.99 6.18
CA ILE A 218 -15.12 -14.31 6.48
C ILE A 218 -13.92 -15.25 6.59
N TYR A 219 -13.73 -15.82 7.78
CA TYR A 219 -12.71 -16.82 7.99
C TYR A 219 -13.32 -18.21 7.80
N ASN A 220 -12.78 -18.98 6.85
CA ASN A 220 -13.11 -20.38 6.71
C ASN A 220 -12.11 -21.20 7.51
N ILE A 221 -12.57 -21.87 8.57
CA ILE A 221 -11.74 -22.73 9.42
C ILE A 221 -12.05 -24.16 9.05
N LEU A 222 -11.03 -24.90 8.58
CA LEU A 222 -11.15 -26.33 8.31
C LEU A 222 -10.57 -27.11 9.49
N PHE A 223 -11.41 -27.90 10.14
CA PHE A 223 -10.98 -28.85 11.16
C PHE A 223 -10.72 -30.21 10.50
N ILE A 224 -9.54 -30.77 10.72
CA ILE A 224 -9.12 -32.03 10.14
C ILE A 224 -8.70 -32.97 11.27
N ASP A 225 -9.14 -34.22 11.21
CA ASP A 225 -8.66 -35.35 12.01
C ASP A 225 -8.40 -36.54 11.09
N GLU A 226 -7.86 -37.64 11.63
CA GLU A 226 -7.29 -38.76 10.86
C GLU A 226 -8.38 -39.47 10.01
N ASP A 227 -9.62 -39.59 10.49
CA ASP A 227 -10.72 -40.31 9.85
C ASP A 227 -12.03 -39.49 9.75
N ASN A 228 -11.99 -38.21 10.14
CA ASN A 228 -13.16 -37.32 10.16
C ASN A 228 -14.36 -37.89 10.93
N SER A 229 -14.11 -38.66 11.98
CA SER A 229 -15.15 -39.37 12.68
C SER A 229 -15.61 -38.75 13.99
N CYS A 230 -14.75 -37.93 14.67
CA CYS A 230 -15.09 -37.44 16.00
C CYS A 230 -14.55 -36.04 16.31
N GLN A 231 -13.24 -35.86 16.33
CA GLN A 231 -12.62 -34.63 16.89
C GLN A 231 -12.87 -33.40 16.02
N SER A 232 -12.72 -33.51 14.71
CA SER A 232 -12.99 -32.41 13.77
C SER A 232 -14.44 -32.00 13.78
N GLN A 233 -15.38 -32.95 13.86
CA GLN A 233 -16.84 -32.70 13.91
C GLN A 233 -17.25 -32.02 15.23
N ILE A 234 -16.65 -32.42 16.36
CA ILE A 234 -16.88 -31.77 17.67
C ILE A 234 -16.32 -30.34 17.66
N ALA A 235 -15.09 -30.13 17.13
CA ALA A 235 -14.48 -28.81 17.01
C ALA A 235 -15.32 -27.87 16.15
N GLU A 236 -15.81 -28.33 14.99
CA GLU A 236 -16.73 -27.58 14.13
C GLU A 236 -18.01 -27.21 14.85
N ALA A 237 -18.65 -28.18 15.54
CA ALA A 237 -19.87 -27.93 16.28
C ALA A 237 -19.73 -26.91 17.41
N ILE A 238 -18.55 -26.88 18.09
CA ILE A 238 -18.23 -25.88 19.10
C ILE A 238 -17.98 -24.51 18.47
N ALA A 239 -17.22 -24.45 17.36
CA ALA A 239 -16.92 -23.20 16.66
C ALA A 239 -18.19 -22.53 16.08
N ARG A 240 -19.17 -23.30 15.64
CA ARG A 240 -20.45 -22.77 15.13
C ARG A 240 -21.38 -22.20 16.23
N LYS A 241 -21.11 -22.51 17.51
CA LYS A 241 -21.91 -22.02 18.65
C LYS A 241 -21.41 -20.72 19.26
N ASN A 242 -20.18 -20.34 18.97
CA ASN A 242 -19.54 -19.10 19.43
C ASN A 242 -19.46 -18.07 18.34
#